data_198c77a2b071dd049ec95066dafad4e5
#
_entry.id   198c77a2b071dd049ec95066dafad4e5
#
_cell.length_a   1.000
_cell.length_b   1.000
_cell.length_c   1.000
_cell.angle_alpha   90.00
_cell.angle_beta   90.00
_cell.angle_gamma   90.00
#
_symmetry.space_group_name_H-M   'P 1'
#
loop_
_entity.id
_entity.type
_entity.pdbx_description
1 polymer ?
#
loop_
_entity_poly.entity_id
_entity_poly.type
_entity_poly.pdbx_seq_one_letter_code
_entity_poly.pdbx_strand_id
1 'polypeptide(L)'
;MEAAEALDFDAEHDLILVGLMAMIDPPREEVYGAVAEAKKAGIKTVMITGDHKTTARAIARDIGISGEDDLALTGQELDNLSDRELDAVLERVSVYARVSPENKIRIVRAWQNKGHVTAMTGDGALADCGSSCCA
;
A
#
# COMPACT_ATOMS: atom_id res chain seq x y z
N MET A 1 6.88 -0.46 -43.46
CA MET A 1 6.18 -0.59 -42.14
C MET A 1 5.43 -1.90 -42.21
N GLU A 2 6.05 -2.99 -41.76
CA GLU A 2 5.40 -4.29 -41.66
C GLU A 2 4.38 -4.20 -40.51
N ALA A 3 3.15 -4.62 -40.78
CA ALA A 3 2.13 -4.76 -39.79
C ALA A 3 2.57 -5.85 -38.81
N ALA A 4 2.59 -5.53 -37.52
CA ALA A 4 2.75 -6.54 -36.49
C ALA A 4 1.59 -7.55 -36.62
N GLU A 5 1.91 -8.76 -37.07
CA GLU A 5 0.95 -9.86 -37.02
C GLU A 5 0.44 -10.02 -35.59
N ALA A 6 -0.87 -10.02 -35.44
CA ALA A 6 -1.50 -10.30 -34.17
C ALA A 6 -1.05 -11.71 -33.74
N LEU A 7 -0.30 -11.81 -32.64
CA LEU A 7 0.06 -13.08 -32.03
C LEU A 7 -1.23 -13.83 -31.68
N ASP A 8 -1.46 -14.97 -32.32
CA ASP A 8 -2.56 -15.86 -32.00
C ASP A 8 -2.28 -16.58 -30.69
N PHE A 9 -3.31 -16.93 -29.92
CA PHE A 9 -3.20 -17.68 -28.66
C PHE A 9 -2.53 -19.06 -28.85
N ASP A 10 -2.52 -19.60 -30.09
CA ASP A 10 -1.79 -20.81 -30.45
C ASP A 10 -0.25 -20.65 -30.43
N ALA A 11 0.27 -19.45 -30.23
CA ALA A 11 1.72 -19.23 -30.10
C ALA A 11 2.29 -19.59 -28.72
N GLU A 12 1.44 -19.92 -27.73
CA GLU A 12 1.88 -20.20 -26.37
C GLU A 12 2.18 -21.68 -26.08
N HIS A 13 2.45 -22.50 -27.10
CA HIS A 13 2.87 -23.89 -26.94
C HIS A 13 4.34 -24.07 -27.34
N ASP A 14 4.96 -25.11 -26.81
CA ASP A 14 6.38 -25.47 -27.06
C ASP A 14 7.37 -24.35 -26.67
N LEU A 15 7.02 -23.52 -25.69
CA LEU A 15 7.86 -22.43 -25.22
C LEU A 15 9.09 -22.95 -24.49
N ILE A 16 10.26 -22.36 -24.79
CA ILE A 16 11.51 -22.61 -24.08
C ILE A 16 11.73 -21.47 -23.09
N LEU A 17 11.83 -21.80 -21.78
CA LEU A 17 12.19 -20.82 -20.78
C LEU A 17 13.64 -20.35 -20.99
N VAL A 18 13.82 -19.13 -21.51
CA VAL A 18 15.13 -18.53 -21.74
C VAL A 18 15.72 -17.94 -20.46
N GLY A 19 14.88 -17.41 -19.60
CA GLY A 19 15.30 -16.81 -18.34
C GLY A 19 14.24 -15.90 -17.75
N LEU A 20 14.55 -15.33 -16.60
CA LEU A 20 13.74 -14.35 -15.90
C LEU A 20 14.52 -13.04 -15.81
N MET A 21 13.84 -11.92 -16.06
CA MET A 21 14.36 -10.59 -15.84
C MET A 21 13.52 -9.89 -14.79
N ALA A 22 14.15 -9.39 -13.74
CA ALA A 22 13.48 -8.66 -12.67
C ALA A 22 13.87 -7.18 -12.73
N MET A 23 12.90 -6.33 -12.47
CA MET A 23 13.09 -4.89 -12.32
C MET A 23 12.57 -4.46 -10.95
N ILE A 24 13.27 -3.54 -10.31
CA ILE A 24 12.87 -2.93 -9.05
C ILE A 24 12.99 -1.40 -9.18
N ASP A 25 11.98 -0.69 -8.70
CA ASP A 25 12.04 0.75 -8.51
C ASP A 25 12.29 0.99 -7.01
N PRO A 26 13.51 1.40 -6.61
CA PRO A 26 13.84 1.54 -5.20
C PRO A 26 13.15 2.78 -4.61
N PRO A 27 12.83 2.77 -3.31
CA PRO A 27 12.37 3.97 -2.63
C PRO A 27 13.36 5.13 -2.76
N ARG A 28 12.85 6.36 -2.81
CA ARG A 28 13.70 7.55 -2.83
C ARG A 28 14.47 7.65 -1.51
N GLU A 29 15.73 8.06 -1.56
CA GLU A 29 16.61 8.15 -0.38
C GLU A 29 16.03 9.06 0.73
N GLU A 30 15.32 10.12 0.35
CA GLU A 30 14.68 11.08 1.25
C GLU A 30 13.63 10.43 2.17
N VAL A 31 13.00 9.34 1.71
CA VAL A 31 11.92 8.66 2.44
C VAL A 31 12.44 8.04 3.74
N TYR A 32 13.64 7.50 3.76
CA TYR A 32 14.24 6.90 4.95
C TYR A 32 14.38 7.93 6.09
N GLY A 33 14.87 9.13 5.76
CA GLY A 33 14.98 10.24 6.70
C GLY A 33 13.62 10.71 7.22
N ALA A 34 12.67 10.92 6.30
CA ALA A 34 11.32 11.38 6.64
C ALA A 34 10.57 10.40 7.57
N VAL A 35 10.63 9.10 7.30
CA VAL A 35 10.03 8.06 8.15
C VAL A 35 10.70 8.04 9.54
N ALA A 36 12.02 8.16 9.60
CA ALA A 36 12.74 8.19 10.87
C ALA A 36 12.38 9.43 11.71
N GLU A 37 12.21 10.60 11.08
CA GLU A 37 11.79 11.83 11.76
C GLU A 37 10.34 11.73 12.25
N ALA A 38 9.42 11.23 11.42
CA ALA A 38 8.04 10.99 11.81
C ALA A 38 7.96 10.07 13.03
N LYS A 39 8.74 8.99 13.04
CA LYS A 39 8.80 8.05 14.17
C LYS A 39 9.32 8.70 15.45
N LYS A 40 10.36 9.56 15.35
CA LYS A 40 10.88 10.34 16.49
C LYS A 40 9.84 11.32 17.03
N ALA A 41 9.02 11.90 16.17
CA ALA A 41 7.92 12.78 16.54
C ALA A 41 6.69 12.05 17.12
N GLY A 42 6.72 10.71 17.22
CA GLY A 42 5.59 9.91 17.69
C GLY A 42 4.48 9.74 16.65
N ILE A 43 4.74 10.08 15.38
CA ILE A 43 3.78 9.92 14.29
C ILE A 43 3.85 8.50 13.76
N LYS A 44 2.72 7.78 13.80
CA LYS A 44 2.62 6.47 13.17
C LYS A 44 2.46 6.62 11.66
N THR A 45 3.43 6.12 10.94
CA THR A 45 3.38 6.04 9.47
C THR A 45 2.76 4.73 9.04
N VAL A 46 1.85 4.78 8.07
CA VAL A 46 1.16 3.62 7.50
C VAL A 46 1.29 3.68 5.99
N MET A 47 1.66 2.55 5.38
CA MET A 47 1.77 2.44 3.93
C MET A 47 0.44 1.95 3.34
N ILE A 48 -0.08 2.70 2.36
CA ILE A 48 -1.25 2.31 1.58
C ILE A 48 -0.86 2.29 0.10
N THR A 49 -0.97 1.13 -0.55
CA THR A 49 -0.49 0.95 -1.92
C THR A 49 -1.41 0.05 -2.75
N GLY A 50 -1.34 0.21 -4.08
CA GLY A 50 -1.92 -0.71 -5.06
C GLY A 50 -1.09 -1.98 -5.30
N ASP A 51 0.14 -2.03 -4.79
CA ASP A 51 1.06 -3.15 -4.98
C ASP A 51 0.63 -4.42 -4.28
N HIS A 52 1.29 -5.51 -4.66
CA HIS A 52 1.09 -6.80 -4.01
C HIS A 52 1.59 -6.78 -2.55
N LYS A 53 0.88 -7.46 -1.65
CA LYS A 53 1.15 -7.51 -0.19
C LYS A 53 2.61 -7.84 0.14
N THR A 54 3.19 -8.79 -0.57
CA THR A 54 4.58 -9.23 -0.35
C THR A 54 5.57 -8.12 -0.67
N THR A 55 5.40 -7.44 -1.81
CA THR A 55 6.23 -6.32 -2.24
C THR A 55 6.08 -5.13 -1.30
N ALA A 56 4.85 -4.74 -0.99
CA ALA A 56 4.55 -3.65 -0.07
C ALA A 56 5.17 -3.87 1.32
N ARG A 57 5.09 -5.11 1.83
CA ARG A 57 5.69 -5.47 3.12
C ARG A 57 7.22 -5.39 3.09
N ALA A 58 7.86 -5.83 2.00
CA ALA A 58 9.30 -5.74 1.85
C ALA A 58 9.77 -4.28 1.82
N ILE A 59 9.12 -3.43 1.04
CA ILE A 59 9.40 -1.99 0.96
C ILE A 59 9.16 -1.31 2.32
N ALA A 60 8.04 -1.57 2.98
CA ALA A 60 7.71 -0.96 4.27
C ALA A 60 8.73 -1.33 5.37
N ARG A 61 9.29 -2.53 5.32
CA ARG A 61 10.37 -2.94 6.22
C ARG A 61 11.68 -2.22 5.90
N ASP A 62 12.02 -2.14 4.63
CA ASP A 62 13.24 -1.50 4.16
C ASP A 62 13.29 -0.02 4.57
N ILE A 63 12.21 0.73 4.37
CA ILE A 63 12.10 2.15 4.74
C ILE A 63 11.78 2.39 6.23
N GLY A 64 11.61 1.33 7.02
CA GLY A 64 11.41 1.43 8.47
C GLY A 64 9.99 1.76 8.94
N ILE A 65 8.98 1.69 8.07
CA ILE A 65 7.56 1.86 8.44
C ILE A 65 7.06 0.66 9.24
N SER A 66 7.41 -0.57 8.81
CA SER A 66 6.92 -1.82 9.41
C SER A 66 7.99 -2.51 10.24
N GLY A 67 7.64 -2.91 11.46
CA GLY A 67 8.43 -3.82 12.29
C GLY A 67 8.25 -5.29 11.93
N GLU A 68 8.90 -6.19 12.67
CA GLU A 68 8.79 -7.64 12.43
C GLU A 68 7.38 -8.17 12.75
N ASP A 69 6.78 -7.66 13.83
CA ASP A 69 5.47 -8.09 14.34
C ASP A 69 4.28 -7.35 13.72
N ASP A 70 4.55 -6.37 12.86
CA ASP A 70 3.51 -5.58 12.24
C ASP A 70 2.74 -6.37 11.18
N LEU A 71 1.43 -6.13 11.15
CA LEU A 71 0.52 -6.76 10.21
C LEU A 71 0.49 -6.02 8.88
N ALA A 72 0.26 -6.78 7.82
CA ALA A 72 -0.09 -6.25 6.52
C ALA A 72 -1.45 -6.83 6.11
N LEU A 73 -2.36 -5.99 5.65
CA LEU A 73 -3.69 -6.38 5.15
C LEU A 73 -3.82 -6.06 3.67
N THR A 74 -4.56 -6.90 2.95
CA THR A 74 -5.04 -6.59 1.61
C THR A 74 -6.42 -5.92 1.68
N GLY A 75 -6.82 -5.23 0.60
CA GLY A 75 -8.17 -4.69 0.49
C GLY A 75 -9.24 -5.75 0.71
N GLN A 76 -9.04 -6.94 0.16
CA GLN A 76 -9.96 -8.07 0.32
C GLN A 76 -10.06 -8.57 1.77
N GLU A 77 -8.92 -8.66 2.47
CA GLU A 77 -8.91 -8.99 3.91
C GLU A 77 -9.61 -7.89 4.72
N LEU A 78 -9.38 -6.62 4.36
CA LEU A 78 -10.02 -5.48 5.00
C LEU A 78 -11.55 -5.47 4.79
N ASP A 79 -12.03 -5.83 3.59
CA ASP A 79 -13.48 -5.91 3.29
C ASP A 79 -14.18 -6.99 4.11
N ASN A 80 -13.47 -8.06 4.45
CA ASN A 80 -13.98 -9.16 5.27
C ASN A 80 -14.01 -8.85 6.78
N LEU A 81 -13.31 -7.80 7.22
CA LEU A 81 -13.30 -7.38 8.62
C LEU A 81 -14.49 -6.47 8.93
N SER A 82 -15.15 -6.72 10.05
CA SER A 82 -16.07 -5.74 10.64
C SER A 82 -15.30 -4.54 11.19
N ASP A 83 -15.97 -3.42 11.43
CA ASP A 83 -15.33 -2.22 11.96
C ASP A 83 -14.70 -2.46 13.35
N ARG A 84 -15.34 -3.30 14.18
CA ARG A 84 -14.79 -3.69 15.49
C ARG A 84 -13.51 -4.50 15.39
N GLU A 85 -13.45 -5.42 14.42
CA GLU A 85 -12.25 -6.22 14.17
C GLU A 85 -11.14 -5.37 13.60
N LEU A 86 -11.46 -4.44 12.68
CA LEU A 86 -10.51 -3.47 12.18
C LEU A 86 -9.93 -2.61 13.32
N ASP A 87 -10.77 -2.08 14.20
CA ASP A 87 -10.35 -1.29 15.34
C ASP A 87 -9.40 -2.05 16.28
N ALA A 88 -9.62 -3.35 16.46
CA ALA A 88 -8.78 -4.18 17.31
C ALA A 88 -7.37 -4.40 16.75
N VAL A 89 -7.21 -4.43 15.41
CA VAL A 89 -5.93 -4.67 14.75
C VAL A 89 -5.27 -3.41 14.20
N LEU A 90 -5.98 -2.28 14.16
CA LEU A 90 -5.60 -1.04 13.49
C LEU A 90 -4.18 -0.57 13.87
N GLU A 91 -3.86 -0.60 15.16
CA GLU A 91 -2.57 -0.15 15.67
C GLU A 91 -1.40 -1.08 15.29
N ARG A 92 -1.70 -2.33 15.00
CA ARG A 92 -0.72 -3.34 14.59
C ARG A 92 -0.51 -3.40 13.07
N VAL A 93 -1.42 -2.79 12.30
CA VAL A 93 -1.32 -2.78 10.85
C VAL A 93 -0.51 -1.58 10.41
N SER A 94 0.57 -1.86 9.68
CA SER A 94 1.45 -0.83 9.10
C SER A 94 1.39 -0.80 7.57
N VAL A 95 0.78 -1.81 6.94
CA VAL A 95 0.71 -1.91 5.47
C VAL A 95 -0.68 -2.33 5.03
N TYR A 96 -1.25 -1.57 4.10
CA TYR A 96 -2.47 -1.91 3.38
C TYR A 96 -2.17 -2.00 1.88
N ALA A 97 -2.32 -3.20 1.31
CA ALA A 97 -1.98 -3.53 -0.07
C ALA A 97 -3.24 -3.78 -0.91
N ARG A 98 -3.21 -3.41 -2.20
CA ARG A 98 -4.32 -3.60 -3.15
C ARG A 98 -5.65 -3.08 -2.62
N VAL A 99 -5.62 -1.88 -2.05
CA VAL A 99 -6.82 -1.23 -1.48
C VAL A 99 -7.52 -0.34 -2.50
N SER A 100 -8.84 -0.36 -2.46
CA SER A 100 -9.69 0.55 -3.23
C SER A 100 -9.72 1.96 -2.62
N PRO A 101 -10.22 2.98 -3.35
CA PRO A 101 -10.43 4.31 -2.78
C PRO A 101 -11.35 4.29 -1.55
N GLU A 102 -12.40 3.47 -1.56
CA GLU A 102 -13.34 3.32 -0.44
C GLU A 102 -12.63 2.79 0.81
N ASN A 103 -11.72 1.83 0.62
CA ASN A 103 -10.92 1.27 1.71
C ASN A 103 -10.00 2.30 2.34
N LYS A 104 -9.45 3.22 1.54
CA LYS A 104 -8.63 4.33 2.06
C LYS A 104 -9.44 5.21 3.02
N ILE A 105 -10.67 5.58 2.63
CA ILE A 105 -11.56 6.37 3.46
C ILE A 105 -11.92 5.61 4.75
N ARG A 106 -12.19 4.32 4.67
CA ARG A 106 -12.50 3.47 5.82
C ARG A 106 -11.34 3.42 6.83
N ILE A 107 -10.11 3.28 6.34
CA ILE A 107 -8.90 3.28 7.19
C ILE A 107 -8.76 4.63 7.92
N VAL A 108 -8.90 5.75 7.19
CA VAL A 108 -8.82 7.10 7.77
C VAL A 108 -9.86 7.29 8.86
N ARG A 109 -11.11 6.91 8.59
CA ARG A 109 -12.21 7.00 9.57
C ARG A 109 -11.95 6.16 10.82
N ALA A 110 -11.41 4.95 10.65
CA ALA A 110 -11.06 4.09 11.78
C ALA A 110 -10.02 4.76 12.70
N TRP A 111 -8.99 5.39 12.15
CA TRP A 111 -8.02 6.16 12.93
C TRP A 111 -8.62 7.39 13.59
N GLN A 112 -9.47 8.14 12.88
CA GLN A 112 -10.17 9.32 13.41
C GLN A 112 -11.13 8.95 14.57
N ASN A 113 -11.86 7.84 14.44
CA ASN A 113 -12.75 7.34 15.50
C ASN A 113 -12.00 6.98 16.78
N LYS A 114 -10.72 6.63 16.68
CA LYS A 114 -9.82 6.44 17.84
C LYS A 114 -9.26 7.75 18.40
N GLY A 115 -9.62 8.89 17.83
CA GLY A 115 -9.17 10.21 18.27
C GLY A 115 -7.83 10.65 17.70
N HIS A 116 -7.31 9.97 16.66
CA HIS A 116 -6.08 10.37 15.99
C HIS A 116 -6.34 11.39 14.89
N VAL A 117 -5.44 12.37 14.79
CA VAL A 117 -5.39 13.25 13.61
C VAL A 117 -4.67 12.51 12.49
N THR A 118 -5.30 12.41 11.33
CA THR A 118 -4.76 11.68 10.19
C THR A 118 -4.43 12.62 9.04
N ALA A 119 -3.29 12.39 8.40
CA ALA A 119 -2.93 13.03 7.14
C ALA A 119 -2.67 11.93 6.10
N MET A 120 -3.08 12.15 4.87
CA MET A 120 -2.81 11.25 3.77
C MET A 120 -2.09 12.00 2.66
N THR A 121 -1.00 11.43 2.17
CA THR A 121 -0.23 11.97 1.05
C THR A 121 -0.26 11.00 -0.11
N GLY A 122 -0.22 11.50 -1.34
CA GLY A 122 -0.18 10.69 -2.56
C GLY A 122 -0.32 11.58 -3.80
N ASP A 123 0.16 11.11 -4.91
CA ASP A 123 0.19 11.78 -6.21
C ASP A 123 -0.99 11.40 -7.14
N GLY A 124 -1.98 10.69 -6.63
CA GLY A 124 -3.18 10.30 -7.39
C GLY A 124 -4.47 10.54 -6.62
N ALA A 125 -5.59 10.48 -7.28
CA ALA A 125 -7.02 10.36 -6.90
C ALA A 125 -7.53 10.72 -5.47
N LEU A 126 -6.74 11.39 -4.63
CA LEU A 126 -7.19 11.92 -3.33
C LEU A 126 -7.84 13.30 -3.45
N ALA A 127 -7.84 13.89 -4.66
CA ALA A 127 -8.48 15.18 -4.93
C ALA A 127 -10.00 15.17 -4.67
N ASP A 128 -10.63 13.98 -4.63
CA ASP A 128 -12.06 13.83 -4.36
C ASP A 128 -12.40 13.48 -2.89
N CYS A 129 -11.41 13.31 -2.02
CA CYS A 129 -11.68 13.26 -0.60
C CYS A 129 -11.96 14.70 -0.15
N GLY A 130 -13.23 15.07 -0.24
CA GLY A 130 -13.70 16.42 0.07
C GLY A 130 -13.10 16.96 1.37
N SER A 131 -12.97 18.26 1.47
CA SER A 131 -12.41 19.14 2.52
C SER A 131 -12.66 18.75 3.99
N SER A 132 -13.18 17.57 4.25
CA SER A 132 -13.46 17.01 5.58
C SER A 132 -12.34 16.08 6.10
N CYS A 133 -11.30 15.78 5.30
CA CYS A 133 -10.19 14.90 5.71
C CYS A 133 -8.94 15.65 6.16
N CYS A 134 -8.94 16.98 6.06
CA CYS A 134 -7.86 17.86 6.54
C CYS A 134 -8.44 18.80 7.61
N ALA A 135 -8.50 18.36 8.84
CA ALA A 135 -8.71 19.20 10.01
C ALA A 135 -7.90 18.63 11.17
#